data_ab86fa76c8a297461a64aaa01bc7b6c1
#
_entry.id   ab86fa76c8a297461a64aaa01bc7b6c1
#
_cell.length_a   1.000
_cell.length_b   1.000
_cell.length_c   1.000
_cell.angle_alpha   90.00
_cell.angle_beta   90.00
_cell.angle_gamma   90.00
#
_symmetry.space_group_name_H-M   'P 1'
#
loop_
_entity.id
_entity.type
_entity.pdbx_description
1 polymer ?
#
loop_
_entity_poly.entity_id
_entity_poly.type
_entity_poly.pdbx_seq_one_letter_code
_entity_poly.pdbx_strand_id
1 'polypeptide(L)'
;MNTTFKTLASIAILSPMANAALVGLNFQGDGVINLAAGTIAGSTAGTIAPQQNWNNALNGNNNAGSIADLVSSTGSSSGITAAWLGPDSWRASGTATTGNEQMSYGFIKANGGSTQVPSGNVTVTFSGFTSGSLFDMVIYTATDNVGNLGTFTLTDLANTNASYNIGAGNVATFTDNSTRRAFTGLTAVGNSVTLTMSGTGAGLAGVQFSPIPEPSSAVLLGLGALGLLAHRTRRRA
;
A
#
# COMPACT_ATOMS: atom_id res chain seq x y z
N MET A 1 -17.36 54.80 34.45
CA MET A 1 -17.41 53.98 33.21
C MET A 1 -16.42 52.82 33.36
N ASN A 2 -16.91 51.64 33.70
CA ASN A 2 -16.06 50.46 33.86
C ASN A 2 -16.17 49.58 32.61
N THR A 3 -15.12 49.58 31.79
CA THR A 3 -15.02 48.78 30.59
C THR A 3 -14.38 47.43 30.97
N THR A 4 -15.21 46.40 31.12
CA THR A 4 -14.74 45.02 31.38
C THR A 4 -14.32 44.42 30.05
N PHE A 5 -13.01 44.28 29.79
CA PHE A 5 -12.46 43.50 28.70
C PHE A 5 -12.66 42.01 28.98
N LYS A 6 -13.58 41.40 28.27
CA LYS A 6 -13.73 39.93 28.24
C LYS A 6 -12.72 39.35 27.23
N THR A 7 -11.63 38.85 27.75
CA THR A 7 -10.66 38.10 26.96
C THR A 7 -11.29 36.76 26.50
N LEU A 8 -11.60 36.66 25.22
CA LEU A 8 -11.96 35.32 24.65
C LEU A 8 -10.67 34.52 24.50
N ALA A 9 -10.51 33.51 25.32
CA ALA A 9 -9.48 32.50 25.13
C ALA A 9 -9.84 31.66 23.87
N SER A 10 -9.07 31.84 22.81
CA SER A 10 -9.15 30.96 21.64
C SER A 10 -8.55 29.60 22.01
N ILE A 11 -9.38 28.61 22.25
CA ILE A 11 -8.95 27.23 22.37
C ILE A 11 -8.62 26.75 20.96
N ALA A 12 -7.36 26.76 20.58
CA ALA A 12 -6.88 26.07 19.41
C ALA A 12 -6.96 24.56 19.71
N ILE A 13 -7.99 23.90 19.22
CA ILE A 13 -8.07 22.45 19.20
C ILE A 13 -7.05 21.99 18.16
N LEU A 14 -5.83 21.71 18.59
CA LEU A 14 -4.87 20.93 17.83
C LEU A 14 -5.43 19.51 17.74
N SER A 15 -6.21 19.23 16.72
CA SER A 15 -6.50 17.85 16.37
C SER A 15 -5.16 17.18 16.04
N PRO A 16 -4.77 16.09 16.72
CA PRO A 16 -3.60 15.34 16.30
C PRO A 16 -3.83 14.97 14.83
N MET A 17 -2.89 15.32 13.96
CA MET A 17 -2.87 14.77 12.62
C MET A 17 -2.75 13.26 12.79
N ALA A 18 -3.85 12.55 12.60
CA ALA A 18 -3.82 11.10 12.54
C ALA A 18 -2.92 10.76 11.36
N ASN A 19 -1.74 10.21 11.64
CA ASN A 19 -0.94 9.60 10.59
C ASN A 19 -1.84 8.59 9.87
N ALA A 20 -1.99 8.76 8.56
CA ALA A 20 -2.76 7.80 7.79
C ALA A 20 -2.20 6.41 8.03
N ALA A 21 -3.06 5.50 8.44
CA ALA A 21 -2.65 4.13 8.70
C ALA A 21 -2.24 3.49 7.38
N LEU A 22 -1.00 3.00 7.32
CA LEU A 22 -0.48 2.30 6.13
C LEU A 22 -1.20 0.97 5.97
N VAL A 23 -1.37 0.53 4.73
CA VAL A 23 -1.87 -0.81 4.40
C VAL A 23 -0.82 -1.50 3.55
N GLY A 24 -0.38 -2.68 3.96
CA GLY A 24 0.63 -3.46 3.26
C GLY A 24 0.11 -4.86 2.91
N LEU A 25 0.36 -5.30 1.68
CA LEU A 25 0.14 -6.65 1.20
C LEU A 25 1.48 -7.28 0.82
N ASN A 26 1.79 -8.44 1.37
CA ASN A 26 2.99 -9.21 1.11
C ASN A 26 2.64 -10.54 0.46
N PHE A 27 3.35 -10.93 -0.61
CA PHE A 27 3.18 -12.21 -1.28
C PHE A 27 4.23 -13.22 -0.78
N GLN A 28 3.78 -14.29 -0.13
CA GLN A 28 4.66 -15.26 0.53
C GLN A 28 5.36 -16.26 -0.41
N GLY A 29 5.07 -16.21 -1.70
CA GLY A 29 5.65 -17.13 -2.68
C GLY A 29 4.92 -18.48 -2.76
N ASP A 30 5.60 -19.50 -3.30
CA ASP A 30 5.05 -20.82 -3.44
C ASP A 30 4.88 -21.51 -2.09
N GLY A 31 3.67 -21.90 -1.75
CA GLY A 31 3.31 -22.48 -0.47
C GLY A 31 3.95 -23.85 -0.14
N VAL A 32 4.87 -24.34 -0.96
CA VAL A 32 5.41 -25.70 -0.83
C VAL A 32 6.62 -25.75 0.10
N ILE A 33 7.42 -24.69 0.19
CA ILE A 33 8.67 -24.72 0.94
C ILE A 33 8.88 -23.44 1.73
N ASN A 34 8.69 -23.50 3.06
CA ASN A 34 9.07 -22.47 4.01
C ASN A 34 8.29 -21.14 3.90
N LEU A 35 6.96 -21.21 3.92
CA LEU A 35 6.06 -20.03 4.03
C LEU A 35 6.48 -19.07 5.16
N ALA A 36 7.01 -19.62 6.24
CA ALA A 36 7.46 -18.81 7.39
C ALA A 36 8.54 -17.78 7.02
N ALA A 37 9.44 -18.10 6.07
CA ALA A 37 10.50 -17.19 5.65
C ALA A 37 9.97 -15.98 4.84
N GLY A 38 8.88 -16.16 4.10
CA GLY A 38 8.19 -15.08 3.37
C GLY A 38 7.09 -14.37 4.17
N THR A 39 6.84 -14.81 5.42
CA THR A 39 5.83 -14.20 6.28
C THR A 39 6.43 -13.04 7.06
N ILE A 40 5.92 -11.83 6.85
CA ILE A 40 6.30 -10.68 7.68
C ILE A 40 5.48 -10.78 8.97
N ALA A 41 6.12 -11.26 10.04
CA ALA A 41 5.52 -11.43 11.34
C ALA A 41 6.17 -10.48 12.35
N GLY A 42 5.46 -9.42 12.73
CA GLY A 42 5.91 -8.50 13.78
C GLY A 42 7.16 -7.67 13.46
N SER A 43 7.75 -7.86 12.28
CA SER A 43 8.90 -7.08 11.80
C SER A 43 8.42 -5.81 11.11
N THR A 44 9.21 -4.75 11.23
CA THR A 44 8.98 -3.54 10.43
C THR A 44 9.55 -3.72 9.03
N ALA A 45 8.70 -3.57 8.03
CA ALA A 45 9.07 -3.59 6.62
C ALA A 45 8.39 -2.43 5.89
N GLY A 46 8.88 -2.12 4.69
CA GLY A 46 8.31 -1.08 3.87
C GLY A 46 9.13 0.20 3.83
N THR A 47 8.84 1.04 2.87
CA THR A 47 9.63 2.22 2.53
C THR A 47 8.85 3.53 2.43
N ILE A 48 7.52 3.53 2.38
CA ILE A 48 6.75 4.77 2.67
C ILE A 48 7.03 5.15 4.12
N ALA A 49 6.77 4.22 5.03
CA ALA A 49 7.27 4.19 6.39
C ALA A 49 7.36 2.72 6.82
N PRO A 50 8.28 2.35 7.70
CA PRO A 50 8.29 1.03 8.28
C PRO A 50 6.94 0.75 8.95
N GLN A 51 6.28 -0.37 8.60
CA GLN A 51 5.01 -0.75 9.20
C GLN A 51 5.06 -2.15 9.80
N GLN A 52 4.25 -2.37 10.81
CA GLN A 52 3.85 -3.67 11.32
C GLN A 52 2.50 -4.07 10.73
N ASN A 53 2.01 -5.26 11.07
CA ASN A 53 0.72 -5.77 10.62
C ASN A 53 0.59 -5.80 9.09
N TRP A 54 1.52 -6.49 8.44
CA TRP A 54 1.41 -6.81 7.03
C TRP A 54 0.38 -7.91 6.78
N ASN A 55 -0.40 -7.75 5.72
CA ASN A 55 -1.29 -8.77 5.23
C ASN A 55 -0.50 -9.74 4.38
N ASN A 56 -0.33 -10.96 4.86
CA ASN A 56 0.44 -11.98 4.16
C ASN A 56 -0.48 -12.79 3.25
N ALA A 57 -0.32 -12.61 1.94
CA ALA A 57 -1.06 -13.35 0.94
C ALA A 57 -0.47 -14.76 0.81
N LEU A 58 -1.22 -15.75 1.24
CA LEU A 58 -0.88 -17.15 1.05
C LEU A 58 -1.11 -17.50 -0.42
N ASN A 59 -0.05 -17.70 -1.14
CA ASN A 59 -0.09 -18.23 -2.49
C ASN A 59 0.10 -19.74 -2.40
N GLY A 60 -1.00 -20.48 -2.32
CA GLY A 60 -0.95 -21.91 -2.60
C GLY A 60 -0.71 -22.14 -4.09
N ASN A 61 -0.74 -23.39 -4.53
CA ASN A 61 -0.53 -23.79 -5.94
C ASN A 61 -1.45 -23.10 -6.96
N ASN A 62 -2.38 -22.28 -6.55
CA ASN A 62 -3.36 -21.63 -7.41
C ASN A 62 -3.10 -20.15 -7.65
N ASN A 63 -1.99 -19.58 -7.34
CA ASN A 63 -1.55 -18.21 -7.64
C ASN A 63 -2.65 -17.13 -7.66
N ALA A 64 -3.82 -17.45 -7.11
CA ALA A 64 -5.01 -16.61 -7.03
C ALA A 64 -5.52 -16.63 -5.59
N GLY A 65 -6.01 -15.49 -5.14
CA GLY A 65 -6.57 -15.37 -3.80
C GLY A 65 -7.20 -14.01 -3.55
N SER A 66 -7.72 -13.87 -2.35
CA SER A 66 -8.26 -12.60 -1.88
C SER A 66 -8.17 -12.48 -0.37
N ILE A 67 -8.12 -11.24 0.11
CA ILE A 67 -8.31 -10.88 1.52
C ILE A 67 -9.42 -9.84 1.55
N ALA A 68 -10.50 -10.15 2.24
CA ALA A 68 -11.74 -9.34 2.22
C ALA A 68 -11.60 -8.01 2.98
N ASP A 69 -10.66 -7.90 3.90
CA ASP A 69 -10.40 -6.67 4.65
C ASP A 69 -8.94 -6.66 5.08
N LEU A 70 -8.15 -5.83 4.44
CA LEU A 70 -6.75 -5.68 4.79
C LEU A 70 -6.63 -4.97 6.14
N VAL A 71 -5.80 -5.51 6.99
CA VAL A 71 -5.45 -4.89 8.28
C VAL A 71 -4.44 -3.79 8.04
N SER A 72 -4.67 -2.64 8.66
CA SER A 72 -3.75 -1.51 8.60
C SER A 72 -2.55 -1.68 9.52
N SER A 73 -1.56 -0.80 9.40
CA SER A 73 -0.37 -0.76 10.26
C SER A 73 -0.70 -0.60 11.75
N THR A 74 -1.88 -0.08 12.08
CA THR A 74 -2.37 0.05 13.46
C THR A 74 -3.10 -1.19 13.97
N GLY A 75 -3.26 -2.22 13.13
CA GLY A 75 -4.01 -3.43 13.47
C GLY A 75 -5.53 -3.32 13.29
N SER A 76 -6.02 -2.22 12.74
CA SER A 76 -7.44 -1.98 12.49
C SER A 76 -7.83 -2.37 11.07
N SER A 77 -9.11 -2.66 10.84
CA SER A 77 -9.70 -2.78 9.50
C SER A 77 -9.38 -1.55 8.67
N SER A 78 -8.98 -1.76 7.43
CA SER A 78 -8.77 -0.66 6.48
C SER A 78 -9.98 -0.40 5.59
N GLY A 79 -10.92 -1.33 5.53
CA GLY A 79 -12.02 -1.33 4.56
C GLY A 79 -11.57 -1.67 3.13
N ILE A 80 -10.29 -1.98 2.93
CA ILE A 80 -9.74 -2.31 1.60
C ILE A 80 -9.69 -3.83 1.44
N THR A 81 -10.23 -4.31 0.36
CA THR A 81 -10.14 -5.70 -0.10
C THR A 81 -9.02 -5.81 -1.12
N ALA A 82 -8.26 -6.90 -1.10
CA ALA A 82 -7.35 -7.25 -2.18
C ALA A 82 -7.75 -8.58 -2.81
N ALA A 83 -7.71 -8.64 -4.14
CA ALA A 83 -7.85 -9.88 -4.91
C ALA A 83 -6.71 -9.95 -5.93
N TRP A 84 -6.12 -11.13 -6.12
CA TRP A 84 -5.00 -11.30 -7.04
C TRP A 84 -5.11 -12.55 -7.88
N LEU A 85 -4.48 -12.48 -9.02
CA LEU A 85 -4.29 -13.58 -9.96
C LEU A 85 -2.91 -13.45 -10.59
N GLY A 86 -2.17 -14.52 -10.66
CA GLY A 86 -0.88 -14.60 -11.37
C GLY A 86 -0.67 -15.99 -11.95
N PRO A 87 0.11 -16.11 -13.03
CA PRO A 87 0.38 -17.43 -13.63
C PRO A 87 1.23 -18.34 -12.76
N ASP A 88 2.05 -17.77 -11.89
CA ASP A 88 3.00 -18.51 -11.06
C ASP A 88 3.29 -17.76 -9.76
N SER A 89 3.82 -18.46 -8.77
CA SER A 89 4.43 -17.89 -7.58
C SER A 89 5.78 -18.56 -7.32
N TRP A 90 6.72 -17.81 -6.78
CA TRP A 90 8.06 -18.30 -6.54
C TRP A 90 8.68 -17.66 -5.31
N ARG A 91 9.87 -18.07 -4.98
CA ARG A 91 10.65 -17.53 -3.88
C ARG A 91 12.11 -17.28 -4.28
N ALA A 92 12.75 -16.34 -3.63
CA ALA A 92 14.18 -16.17 -3.71
C ALA A 92 14.91 -17.28 -2.97
N SER A 93 16.16 -17.51 -3.34
CA SER A 93 17.07 -18.42 -2.61
C SER A 93 17.63 -17.72 -1.37
N GLY A 94 17.94 -18.48 -0.33
CA GLY A 94 18.55 -17.99 0.91
C GLY A 94 17.60 -17.98 2.11
N THR A 95 17.99 -17.23 3.14
CA THR A 95 17.21 -17.05 4.38
C THR A 95 16.81 -15.62 4.53
N ALA A 96 15.58 -15.37 4.97
CA ALA A 96 15.05 -14.05 5.26
C ALA A 96 14.99 -13.86 6.79
N THR A 97 15.68 -12.85 7.30
CA THR A 97 15.80 -12.57 8.74
C THR A 97 15.22 -11.22 9.12
N THR A 98 15.22 -10.26 8.20
CA THR A 98 14.64 -8.93 8.39
C THR A 98 13.28 -8.82 7.68
N GLY A 99 12.45 -7.85 8.08
CA GLY A 99 11.15 -7.65 7.46
C GLY A 99 11.24 -7.36 5.95
N ASN A 100 12.24 -6.62 5.50
CA ASN A 100 12.45 -6.36 4.08
C ASN A 100 12.93 -7.61 3.32
N GLU A 101 13.78 -8.44 3.93
CA GLU A 101 14.17 -9.73 3.35
C GLU A 101 12.97 -10.67 3.28
N GLN A 102 12.14 -10.72 4.32
CA GLN A 102 10.90 -11.51 4.33
C GLN A 102 9.94 -11.05 3.21
N MET A 103 9.79 -9.74 3.01
CA MET A 103 8.97 -9.19 1.93
C MET A 103 9.51 -9.58 0.54
N SER A 104 10.82 -9.55 0.34
CA SER A 104 11.41 -9.89 -0.95
C SER A 104 11.66 -11.38 -1.15
N TYR A 105 11.41 -12.19 -0.14
CA TYR A 105 11.63 -13.64 -0.20
C TYR A 105 10.62 -14.35 -1.09
N GLY A 106 9.33 -14.02 -0.97
CA GLY A 106 8.26 -14.57 -1.78
C GLY A 106 7.72 -13.57 -2.80
N PHE A 107 7.19 -14.05 -3.91
CA PHE A 107 6.57 -13.21 -4.93
C PHE A 107 5.60 -13.99 -5.81
N ILE A 108 4.62 -13.31 -6.39
CA ILE A 108 3.85 -13.80 -7.53
C ILE A 108 4.52 -13.33 -8.82
N LYS A 109 4.55 -14.19 -9.83
CA LYS A 109 5.41 -14.04 -11.00
C LYS A 109 4.58 -13.96 -12.28
N ALA A 110 4.88 -12.97 -13.12
CA ALA A 110 4.36 -12.90 -14.48
C ALA A 110 5.19 -13.84 -15.39
N ASN A 111 4.55 -14.44 -16.37
CA ASN A 111 5.17 -15.36 -17.33
C ASN A 111 6.04 -16.43 -16.63
N GLY A 112 5.38 -17.39 -16.00
CA GLY A 112 6.05 -18.53 -15.39
C GLY A 112 6.98 -19.22 -16.40
N GLY A 113 8.27 -19.28 -16.06
CA GLY A 113 9.31 -19.85 -16.94
C GLY A 113 9.28 -21.38 -17.03
N SER A 114 8.20 -22.03 -16.61
CA SER A 114 8.06 -23.49 -16.71
C SER A 114 7.01 -23.84 -17.77
N THR A 115 7.23 -24.96 -18.44
CA THR A 115 6.29 -25.51 -19.43
C THR A 115 4.94 -25.91 -18.83
N GLN A 116 4.81 -25.86 -17.51
CA GLN A 116 3.60 -26.27 -16.76
C GLN A 116 2.72 -25.09 -16.33
N VAL A 117 3.20 -23.85 -16.45
CA VAL A 117 2.46 -22.66 -16.03
C VAL A 117 2.15 -21.78 -17.25
N PRO A 118 0.89 -21.42 -17.48
CA PRO A 118 0.53 -20.53 -18.58
C PRO A 118 1.27 -19.19 -18.49
N SER A 119 1.70 -18.67 -19.64
CA SER A 119 2.18 -17.29 -19.70
C SER A 119 1.02 -16.33 -19.39
N GLY A 120 1.28 -15.30 -18.60
CA GLY A 120 0.26 -14.33 -18.24
C GLY A 120 0.80 -13.19 -17.39
N ASN A 121 -0.07 -12.23 -17.14
CA ASN A 121 0.23 -11.11 -16.26
C ASN A 121 -0.14 -11.46 -14.81
N VAL A 122 0.52 -10.79 -13.87
CA VAL A 122 0.01 -10.69 -12.51
C VAL A 122 -0.99 -9.53 -12.47
N THR A 123 -2.13 -9.75 -11.86
CA THR A 123 -3.13 -8.71 -11.62
C THR A 123 -3.47 -8.69 -10.13
N VAL A 124 -3.46 -7.50 -9.53
CA VAL A 124 -3.92 -7.28 -8.16
C VAL A 124 -4.93 -6.15 -8.18
N THR A 125 -6.15 -6.43 -7.74
CA THR A 125 -7.21 -5.44 -7.62
C THR A 125 -7.44 -5.14 -6.14
N PHE A 126 -7.31 -3.88 -5.79
CA PHE A 126 -7.68 -3.34 -4.48
C PHE A 126 -9.03 -2.64 -4.62
N SER A 127 -9.97 -2.96 -3.74
CA SER A 127 -11.32 -2.37 -3.71
C SER A 127 -11.61 -1.78 -2.33
N GLY A 128 -12.52 -0.82 -2.26
CA GLY A 128 -12.88 -0.12 -1.01
C GLY A 128 -12.38 1.32 -0.96
N PHE A 129 -11.74 1.82 -2.03
CA PHE A 129 -11.38 3.22 -2.12
C PHE A 129 -12.60 4.13 -2.22
N THR A 130 -12.50 5.31 -1.64
CA THR A 130 -13.45 6.39 -1.93
C THR A 130 -13.04 7.06 -3.24
N SER A 131 -13.98 7.23 -4.17
CA SER A 131 -13.71 7.94 -5.42
C SER A 131 -13.23 9.37 -5.12
N GLY A 132 -12.17 9.78 -5.77
CA GLY A 132 -11.50 11.06 -5.54
C GLY A 132 -10.49 11.06 -4.40
N SER A 133 -10.38 10.00 -3.60
CA SER A 133 -9.39 9.94 -2.52
C SER A 133 -7.97 9.89 -3.05
N LEU A 134 -7.08 10.63 -2.38
CA LEU A 134 -5.65 10.64 -2.67
C LEU A 134 -4.93 9.57 -1.85
N PHE A 135 -3.93 8.95 -2.44
CA PHE A 135 -3.05 8.02 -1.76
C PHE A 135 -1.66 7.93 -2.43
N ASP A 136 -0.69 7.45 -1.68
CA ASP A 136 0.61 7.05 -2.22
C ASP A 136 0.69 5.52 -2.26
N MET A 137 1.42 4.99 -3.23
CA MET A 137 1.64 3.55 -3.37
C MET A 137 3.10 3.25 -3.63
N VAL A 138 3.61 2.21 -2.99
CA VAL A 138 4.91 1.62 -3.32
C VAL A 138 4.71 0.17 -3.71
N ILE A 139 5.28 -0.22 -4.83
CA ILE A 139 5.35 -1.59 -5.33
C ILE A 139 6.74 -2.11 -5.03
N TYR A 140 6.81 -3.29 -4.43
CA TYR A 140 8.04 -4.02 -4.12
C TYR A 140 8.15 -5.22 -5.03
N THR A 141 9.33 -5.44 -5.57
CA THR A 141 9.59 -6.51 -6.51
C THR A 141 10.70 -7.40 -6.02
N ALA A 142 10.63 -8.66 -6.40
CA ALA A 142 11.68 -9.64 -6.20
C ALA A 142 11.75 -10.58 -7.39
N THR A 143 12.87 -11.24 -7.56
CA THR A 143 13.07 -12.29 -8.54
C THR A 143 14.23 -13.17 -8.13
N ASP A 144 14.30 -14.38 -8.65
CA ASP A 144 15.43 -15.29 -8.56
C ASP A 144 16.48 -15.07 -9.67
N ASN A 145 16.19 -14.23 -10.66
CA ASN A 145 17.06 -13.97 -11.80
C ASN A 145 17.31 -12.48 -12.00
N VAL A 146 18.59 -12.09 -12.01
CA VAL A 146 19.02 -10.72 -12.32
C VAL A 146 18.68 -10.38 -13.79
N GLY A 147 18.19 -9.19 -14.03
CA GLY A 147 17.89 -8.69 -15.37
C GLY A 147 16.46 -8.95 -15.85
N ASN A 148 15.61 -9.61 -15.06
CA ASN A 148 14.19 -9.67 -15.34
C ASN A 148 13.58 -8.26 -15.30
N LEU A 149 12.71 -7.98 -16.26
CA LEU A 149 12.03 -6.70 -16.40
C LEU A 149 10.53 -6.86 -16.15
N GLY A 150 9.97 -5.93 -15.40
CA GLY A 150 8.52 -5.82 -15.22
C GLY A 150 8.01 -4.46 -15.65
N THR A 151 6.90 -4.46 -16.35
CA THR A 151 6.11 -3.26 -16.63
C THR A 151 4.89 -3.27 -15.74
N PHE A 152 4.72 -2.22 -14.96
CA PHE A 152 3.58 -2.04 -14.09
C PHE A 152 2.62 -1.04 -14.70
N THR A 153 1.35 -1.39 -14.72
CA THR A 153 0.26 -0.52 -15.15
C THR A 153 -0.74 -0.42 -14.02
N LEU A 154 -1.03 0.80 -13.62
CA LEU A 154 -2.13 1.09 -12.69
C LEU A 154 -3.30 1.61 -13.51
N THR A 155 -4.50 1.05 -13.30
CA THR A 155 -5.75 1.50 -13.92
C THR A 155 -6.70 2.06 -12.88
N ASP A 156 -7.72 2.76 -13.34
CA ASP A 156 -8.66 3.50 -12.51
C ASP A 156 -8.02 4.69 -11.76
N LEU A 157 -6.90 5.17 -12.32
CA LEU A 157 -6.11 6.30 -11.85
C LEU A 157 -5.72 7.22 -13.00
N ALA A 158 -5.35 8.45 -12.67
CA ALA A 158 -4.89 9.42 -13.66
C ALA A 158 -3.46 9.13 -14.18
N ASN A 159 -2.76 8.11 -13.62
CA ASN A 159 -1.37 7.83 -14.01
C ASN A 159 -1.00 6.34 -13.88
N THR A 160 -0.04 5.81 -14.71
CA THR A 160 -0.16 4.50 -14.97
C THR A 160 0.87 3.53 -15.46
N ASN A 161 1.98 3.88 -16.05
CA ASN A 161 2.94 2.91 -16.55
C ASN A 161 4.35 3.17 -16.03
N ALA A 162 5.02 2.13 -15.57
CA ALA A 162 6.43 2.17 -15.25
C ALA A 162 7.10 0.86 -15.66
N SER A 163 8.28 0.97 -16.26
CA SER A 163 9.15 -0.18 -16.51
C SER A 163 10.41 -0.04 -15.69
N TYR A 164 10.89 -1.13 -15.10
CA TYR A 164 12.12 -1.13 -14.33
C TYR A 164 12.74 -2.53 -14.22
N ASN A 165 14.02 -2.56 -13.95
CA ASN A 165 14.72 -3.80 -13.64
C ASN A 165 14.29 -4.30 -12.25
N ILE A 166 14.06 -5.58 -12.16
CA ILE A 166 13.73 -6.25 -10.93
C ILE A 166 15.01 -6.82 -10.32
N GLY A 167 15.27 -6.48 -9.08
CA GLY A 167 16.40 -7.01 -8.33
C GLY A 167 16.28 -8.50 -8.06
N ALA A 168 17.40 -9.18 -7.88
CA ALA A 168 17.46 -10.59 -7.59
C ALA A 168 17.41 -10.88 -6.09
N GLY A 169 16.74 -11.94 -5.71
CA GLY A 169 16.76 -12.52 -4.37
C GLY A 169 16.21 -11.63 -3.25
N ASN A 170 16.59 -11.98 -2.02
CA ASN A 170 16.21 -11.22 -0.84
C ASN A 170 17.00 -9.91 -0.79
N VAL A 171 16.37 -8.85 -0.36
CA VAL A 171 17.01 -7.56 -0.15
C VAL A 171 16.68 -7.00 1.23
N ALA A 172 17.69 -6.54 1.95
CA ALA A 172 17.51 -5.80 3.20
C ALA A 172 17.14 -4.34 2.94
N THR A 173 17.50 -3.82 1.75
CA THR A 173 17.23 -2.44 1.34
C THR A 173 16.62 -2.42 -0.05
N PHE A 174 15.46 -1.80 -0.18
CA PHE A 174 14.82 -1.59 -1.47
C PHE A 174 15.38 -0.34 -2.16
N THR A 175 15.68 -0.48 -3.44
CA THR A 175 16.25 0.59 -4.28
C THR A 175 15.24 1.02 -5.34
N ASP A 176 15.03 2.32 -5.48
CA ASP A 176 14.13 2.89 -6.48
C ASP A 176 14.49 2.47 -7.90
N ASN A 177 13.47 2.15 -8.69
CA ASN A 177 13.57 1.69 -10.07
C ASN A 177 14.40 0.40 -10.25
N SER A 178 14.64 -0.34 -9.18
CA SER A 178 15.31 -1.65 -9.19
C SER A 178 14.48 -2.69 -8.48
N THR A 179 14.30 -2.54 -7.17
CA THR A 179 13.52 -3.48 -6.33
C THR A 179 12.26 -2.85 -5.75
N ARG A 180 12.03 -1.56 -6.01
CA ARG A 180 10.77 -0.87 -5.70
C ARG A 180 10.44 0.22 -6.71
N ARG A 181 9.15 0.58 -6.76
CA ARG A 181 8.67 1.77 -7.47
C ARG A 181 7.66 2.50 -6.60
N ALA A 182 7.92 3.78 -6.34
CA ALA A 182 7.01 4.67 -5.63
C ALA A 182 6.16 5.49 -6.61
N PHE A 183 4.89 5.65 -6.28
CA PHE A 183 3.91 6.51 -6.94
C PHE A 183 3.31 7.40 -5.86
N THR A 184 3.26 8.69 -6.11
CA THR A 184 2.75 9.68 -5.14
C THR A 184 1.58 10.46 -5.70
N GLY A 185 0.65 10.85 -4.83
CA GLY A 185 -0.49 11.68 -5.19
C GLY A 185 -1.45 11.00 -6.18
N LEU A 186 -1.60 9.68 -6.09
CA LEU A 186 -2.56 8.94 -6.90
C LEU A 186 -3.98 9.29 -6.46
N THR A 187 -4.89 9.40 -7.42
CA THR A 187 -6.32 9.65 -7.15
C THR A 187 -7.15 8.49 -7.68
N ALA A 188 -7.92 7.85 -6.81
CA ALA A 188 -8.85 6.80 -7.21
C ALA A 188 -10.03 7.40 -7.98
N VAL A 189 -10.29 6.90 -9.19
CA VAL A 189 -11.43 7.36 -10.01
C VAL A 189 -12.73 6.66 -9.61
N GLY A 190 -12.65 5.44 -9.14
CA GLY A 190 -13.78 4.64 -8.65
C GLY A 190 -13.51 4.13 -7.23
N ASN A 191 -14.09 2.99 -6.93
CA ASN A 191 -13.88 2.30 -5.65
C ASN A 191 -12.78 1.24 -5.73
N SER A 192 -12.13 1.06 -6.86
CA SER A 192 -11.06 0.07 -7.06
C SER A 192 -9.87 0.64 -7.82
N VAL A 193 -8.72 0.05 -7.58
CA VAL A 193 -7.45 0.31 -8.26
C VAL A 193 -6.87 -1.03 -8.66
N THR A 194 -6.50 -1.18 -9.91
CA THR A 194 -5.93 -2.42 -10.44
C THR A 194 -4.47 -2.22 -10.83
N LEU A 195 -3.60 -3.02 -10.25
CA LEU A 195 -2.20 -3.16 -10.63
C LEU A 195 -2.06 -4.36 -11.54
N THR A 196 -1.56 -4.15 -12.74
CA THR A 196 -1.17 -5.22 -13.66
C THR A 196 0.34 -5.20 -13.83
N MET A 197 0.99 -6.35 -13.68
CA MET A 197 2.41 -6.52 -13.95
C MET A 197 2.58 -7.52 -15.09
N SER A 198 3.33 -7.13 -16.10
CA SER A 198 3.74 -7.96 -17.24
C SER A 198 5.27 -8.01 -17.33
N GLY A 199 5.78 -8.96 -18.10
CA GLY A 199 7.22 -9.11 -18.33
C GLY A 199 7.69 -10.54 -18.08
N THR A 200 8.87 -10.87 -18.58
CA THR A 200 9.42 -12.22 -18.44
C THR A 200 10.06 -12.39 -17.08
N GLY A 201 9.47 -13.22 -16.24
CA GLY A 201 9.99 -13.53 -14.91
C GLY A 201 9.89 -12.38 -13.90
N ALA A 202 9.13 -11.33 -14.22
CA ALA A 202 8.85 -10.26 -13.27
C ALA A 202 8.09 -10.78 -12.05
N GLY A 203 8.51 -10.39 -10.85
CA GLY A 203 7.93 -10.82 -9.59
C GLY A 203 7.42 -9.65 -8.74
N LEU A 204 6.18 -9.75 -8.28
CA LEU A 204 5.57 -8.83 -7.33
C LEU A 204 5.69 -9.43 -5.92
N ALA A 205 6.49 -8.78 -5.09
CA ALA A 205 6.75 -9.20 -3.71
C ALA A 205 5.74 -8.61 -2.73
N GLY A 206 5.37 -7.35 -2.94
CA GLY A 206 4.39 -6.69 -2.08
C GLY A 206 3.96 -5.32 -2.59
N VAL A 207 2.96 -4.79 -1.93
CA VAL A 207 2.44 -3.44 -2.16
C VAL A 207 2.20 -2.78 -0.82
N GLN A 208 2.60 -1.53 -0.69
CA GLN A 208 2.27 -0.69 0.46
C GLN A 208 1.58 0.57 -0.04
N PHE A 209 0.53 1.00 0.61
CA PHE A 209 -0.11 2.26 0.29
C PHE A 209 -0.53 3.02 1.54
N SER A 210 -0.53 4.32 1.41
CA SER A 210 -0.90 5.28 2.44
C SER A 210 -2.06 6.10 1.93
N PRO A 211 -3.26 5.94 2.48
CA PRO A 211 -4.31 6.90 2.23
C PRO A 211 -3.83 8.28 2.69
N ILE A 212 -3.95 9.29 1.84
CA ILE A 212 -3.71 10.67 2.27
C ILE A 212 -5.00 11.12 2.97
N PRO A 213 -4.97 11.41 4.28
CA PRO A 213 -6.18 11.87 4.97
C PRO A 213 -6.66 13.16 4.31
N GLU A 214 -7.86 13.13 3.77
CA GLU A 214 -8.51 14.38 3.39
C GLU A 214 -8.67 15.25 4.65
N PRO A 215 -8.46 16.57 4.55
CA PRO A 215 -8.74 17.46 5.66
C PRO A 215 -10.19 17.22 6.06
N SER A 216 -10.37 16.64 7.24
CA SER A 216 -11.67 16.11 7.64
C SER A 216 -12.71 17.22 7.54
N SER A 217 -13.77 16.99 6.78
CA SER A 217 -14.91 17.92 6.64
C SER A 217 -15.45 18.34 8.01
N ALA A 218 -15.24 17.51 9.04
CA ALA A 218 -15.55 17.80 10.43
C ALA A 218 -14.73 18.96 11.00
N VAL A 219 -13.45 19.10 10.64
CA VAL A 219 -12.62 20.23 11.07
C VAL A 219 -13.05 21.52 10.37
N LEU A 220 -13.35 21.47 9.07
CA LEU A 220 -13.88 22.60 8.33
C LEU A 220 -15.27 23.00 8.82
N LEU A 221 -16.12 22.04 9.11
CA LEU A 221 -17.46 22.28 9.70
C LEU A 221 -17.34 22.88 11.10
N GLY A 222 -16.42 22.40 11.92
CA GLY A 222 -16.13 22.94 13.25
C GLY A 222 -15.61 24.37 13.19
N LEU A 223 -14.67 24.67 12.31
CA LEU A 223 -14.16 26.03 12.09
C LEU A 223 -15.23 26.94 11.53
N GLY A 224 -16.07 26.47 10.61
CA GLY A 224 -17.21 27.21 10.09
C GLY A 224 -18.25 27.52 11.17
N ALA A 225 -18.60 26.60 12.03
CA ALA A 225 -19.51 26.79 13.15
C ALA A 225 -18.95 27.79 14.18
N LEU A 226 -17.67 27.71 14.52
CA LEU A 226 -16.98 28.66 15.40
C LEU A 226 -16.95 30.07 14.80
N GLY A 227 -16.70 30.19 13.48
CA GLY A 227 -16.75 31.45 12.75
C GLY A 227 -18.13 32.11 12.80
N LEU A 228 -19.20 31.30 12.61
CA LEU A 228 -20.58 31.77 12.69
C LEU A 228 -20.96 32.24 14.11
N LEU A 229 -20.52 31.49 15.14
CA LEU A 229 -20.74 31.87 16.54
C LEU A 229 -20.02 33.17 16.88
N ALA A 230 -18.77 33.33 16.48
CA ALA A 230 -18.02 34.55 16.68
C ALA A 230 -18.64 35.78 15.95
N HIS A 231 -19.18 35.56 14.76
CA HIS A 231 -19.88 36.60 14.01
C HIS A 231 -21.17 37.03 14.70
N ARG A 232 -21.92 36.06 15.23
CA ARG A 232 -23.20 36.33 15.92
C ARG A 232 -23.00 37.11 17.24
N THR A 233 -21.91 36.84 17.96
CA THR A 233 -21.59 37.58 19.20
C THR A 233 -21.21 39.04 18.94
N ARG A 234 -20.49 39.32 17.83
CA ARG A 234 -20.13 40.68 17.43
C ARG A 234 -21.32 41.56 17.03
N ARG A 235 -22.41 40.99 16.54
CA ARG A 235 -23.61 41.74 16.17
C ARG A 235 -24.52 42.09 17.35
N ARG A 236 -24.28 41.53 18.52
CA ARG A 236 -25.08 41.74 19.72
C ARG A 236 -24.40 42.65 20.76
N ALA A 237 -23.20 43.08 20.50
CA ALA A 237 -22.44 44.07 21.25
C ALA A 237 -22.50 45.44 20.55
#